data_8696af25f989a9432d99fe2705b1fe56
#
_entry.id   8696af25f989a9432d99fe2705b1fe56
#
_cell.length_a   1.000
_cell.length_b   1.000
_cell.length_c   1.000
_cell.angle_alpha   90.00
_cell.angle_beta   90.00
_cell.angle_gamma   90.00
#
_symmetry.space_group_name_H-M   'P 1'
#
loop_
_entity.id
_entity.type
_entity.pdbx_description
1 polymer ?
#
loop_
_entity_poly.entity_id
_entity_poly.type
_entity_poly.pdbx_seq_one_letter_code
_entity_poly.pdbx_strand_id
1 'polypeptide(L)'
;MTTPTLISISDVLIARVIALGDALRARGWRLATAESCTGGLLAGTCTAPVGASDWFAAGFVTYANDAKTGLLGVPDALIAKHGAVSSEVADAMARGALAHANVQLALSITGVAGPGGGSVAKPVGTVWLGLAWVHARETQEGLPAGGDAPRMGSRTERLQLDGDRAAIRAQTVAIALERLIAQAQGQASA
;
A
#
# COMPACT_ATOMS: atom_id res chain seq x y z
N MET A 1 -24.26 -4.38 29.62
CA MET A 1 -23.45 -3.27 29.08
C MET A 1 -22.73 -3.80 27.86
N THR A 2 -23.20 -3.47 26.68
CA THR A 2 -22.53 -3.84 25.41
C THR A 2 -21.37 -2.89 25.21
N THR A 3 -20.15 -3.41 25.28
CA THR A 3 -18.93 -2.66 24.94
C THR A 3 -19.04 -2.23 23.48
N PRO A 4 -18.94 -0.94 23.14
CA PRO A 4 -18.97 -0.53 21.75
C PRO A 4 -17.75 -1.09 21.04
N THR A 5 -17.98 -1.90 20.00
CA THR A 5 -16.91 -2.36 19.12
C THR A 5 -16.47 -1.18 18.25
N LEU A 6 -15.36 -0.57 18.58
CA LEU A 6 -14.86 0.65 17.93
C LEU A 6 -14.49 0.46 16.47
N ILE A 7 -14.09 -0.75 16.06
CA ILE A 7 -13.81 -1.12 14.67
C ILE A 7 -14.26 -2.56 14.47
N SER A 8 -15.24 -2.78 13.60
CA SER A 8 -15.58 -4.11 13.10
C SER A 8 -14.99 -4.28 11.71
N ILE A 9 -14.01 -5.16 11.56
CA ILE A 9 -13.48 -5.59 10.26
C ILE A 9 -14.37 -6.74 9.80
N SER A 10 -14.94 -6.63 8.60
CA SER A 10 -15.85 -7.67 8.09
C SER A 10 -15.11 -9.00 7.86
N ASP A 11 -15.83 -10.13 8.02
CA ASP A 11 -15.27 -11.46 7.77
C ASP A 11 -14.69 -11.61 6.36
N VAL A 12 -15.25 -10.91 5.38
CA VAL A 12 -14.74 -10.88 4.00
C VAL A 12 -13.35 -10.26 3.94
N LEU A 13 -13.10 -9.16 4.65
CA LEU A 13 -11.77 -8.55 4.70
C LEU A 13 -10.78 -9.43 5.46
N ILE A 14 -11.20 -10.07 6.53
CA ILE A 14 -10.37 -11.04 7.28
C ILE A 14 -9.94 -12.20 6.37
N ALA A 15 -10.86 -12.79 5.61
CA ALA A 15 -10.54 -13.87 4.67
C ALA A 15 -9.52 -13.42 3.60
N ARG A 16 -9.65 -12.21 3.08
CA ARG A 16 -8.67 -11.62 2.14
C ARG A 16 -7.30 -11.44 2.77
N VAL A 17 -7.23 -10.98 4.02
CA VAL A 17 -5.95 -10.80 4.74
C VAL A 17 -5.27 -12.15 4.98
N ILE A 18 -6.03 -13.19 5.33
CA ILE A 18 -5.50 -14.55 5.48
C ILE A 18 -4.91 -15.02 4.15
N ALA A 19 -5.65 -14.91 3.05
CA ALA A 19 -5.17 -15.27 1.72
C ALA A 19 -3.90 -14.50 1.29
N LEU A 20 -3.82 -13.20 1.62
CA LEU A 20 -2.62 -12.39 1.41
C LEU A 20 -1.45 -12.93 2.22
N GLY A 21 -1.65 -13.21 3.51
CA GLY A 21 -0.63 -13.75 4.41
C GLY A 21 -0.08 -15.08 3.91
N ASP A 22 -0.95 -15.98 3.45
CA ASP A 22 -0.56 -17.28 2.89
C ASP A 22 0.27 -17.12 1.61
N ALA A 23 -0.14 -16.21 0.70
CA ALA A 23 0.59 -15.94 -0.52
C ALA A 23 1.99 -15.33 -0.24
N LEU A 24 2.09 -14.44 0.75
CA LEU A 24 3.36 -13.83 1.15
C LEU A 24 4.29 -14.85 1.82
N ARG A 25 3.78 -15.68 2.74
CA ARG A 25 4.55 -16.75 3.39
C ARG A 25 5.08 -17.77 2.38
N ALA A 26 4.26 -18.16 1.40
CA ALA A 26 4.68 -19.10 0.34
C ALA A 26 5.88 -18.59 -0.48
N ARG A 27 6.08 -17.27 -0.54
CA ARG A 27 7.22 -16.62 -1.23
C ARG A 27 8.34 -16.19 -0.30
N GLY A 28 8.19 -16.34 1.01
CA GLY A 28 9.11 -15.75 1.99
C GLY A 28 9.14 -14.21 1.92
N TRP A 29 8.03 -13.59 1.52
CA TRP A 29 7.92 -12.15 1.33
C TRP A 29 7.32 -11.48 2.56
N ARG A 30 7.76 -10.24 2.79
CA ARG A 30 7.17 -9.35 3.79
C ARG A 30 6.57 -8.12 3.13
N LEU A 31 5.57 -7.54 3.79
CA LEU A 31 4.79 -6.40 3.33
C LEU A 31 5.02 -5.17 4.20
N ALA A 32 5.07 -4.00 3.57
CA ALA A 32 4.89 -2.71 4.23
C ALA A 32 3.76 -1.91 3.57
N THR A 33 3.09 -1.03 4.34
CA THR A 33 2.07 -0.10 3.83
C THR A 33 2.48 1.34 4.10
N ALA A 34 2.10 2.25 3.19
CA ALA A 34 2.26 3.70 3.34
C ALA A 34 0.91 4.40 3.12
N GLU A 35 0.32 4.95 4.16
CA GLU A 35 -1.05 5.42 4.14
C GLU A 35 -1.16 6.91 4.41
N SER A 36 -1.94 7.60 3.58
CA SER A 36 -2.36 8.98 3.80
C SER A 36 -3.86 9.03 4.13
N CYS A 37 -4.77 9.08 3.16
CA CYS A 37 -6.20 9.27 3.41
C CYS A 37 -6.87 8.12 4.18
N THR A 38 -6.33 6.91 4.16
CA THR A 38 -6.83 5.76 4.93
C THR A 38 -6.36 5.77 6.39
N GLY A 39 -5.25 6.47 6.70
CA GLY A 39 -4.84 6.77 8.08
C GLY A 39 -4.57 5.54 8.94
N GLY A 40 -3.97 4.48 8.38
CA GLY A 40 -3.64 3.24 9.09
C GLY A 40 -4.71 2.15 9.01
N LEU A 41 -5.82 2.36 8.29
CA LEU A 41 -6.88 1.35 8.15
C LEU A 41 -6.39 0.08 7.46
N LEU A 42 -5.55 0.20 6.41
CA LEU A 42 -5.00 -0.97 5.73
C LEU A 42 -4.06 -1.74 6.65
N ALA A 43 -3.13 -1.05 7.33
CA ALA A 43 -2.23 -1.66 8.29
C ALA A 43 -2.99 -2.36 9.43
N GLY A 44 -4.00 -1.67 10.02
CA GLY A 44 -4.87 -2.23 11.04
C GLY A 44 -5.63 -3.47 10.55
N THR A 45 -6.11 -3.44 9.30
CA THR A 45 -6.79 -4.60 8.69
C THR A 45 -5.81 -5.77 8.49
N CYS A 46 -4.61 -5.52 7.98
CA CYS A 46 -3.57 -6.54 7.80
C CYS A 46 -3.15 -7.20 9.11
N THR A 47 -3.18 -6.47 10.21
CA THR A 47 -2.75 -6.95 11.53
C THR A 47 -3.89 -7.51 12.40
N ALA A 48 -5.12 -7.51 11.90
CA ALA A 48 -6.27 -8.02 12.65
C ALA A 48 -6.24 -9.54 12.89
N PRO A 49 -5.86 -10.41 11.91
CA PRO A 49 -5.70 -11.83 12.17
C PRO A 49 -4.42 -12.14 12.96
N VAL A 50 -4.47 -13.21 13.75
CA VAL A 50 -3.29 -13.75 14.43
C VAL A 50 -2.24 -14.22 13.42
N GLY A 51 -0.95 -14.05 13.73
CA GLY A 51 0.17 -14.48 12.88
C GLY A 51 0.55 -13.50 11.78
N ALA A 52 0.07 -12.26 11.83
CA ALA A 52 0.46 -11.21 10.87
C ALA A 52 1.95 -10.83 10.97
N SER A 53 2.59 -11.02 12.13
CA SER A 53 4.00 -10.72 12.37
C SER A 53 4.98 -11.45 11.44
N ASP A 54 4.57 -12.57 10.86
CA ASP A 54 5.42 -13.36 9.97
C ASP A 54 5.64 -12.66 8.62
N TRP A 55 4.68 -11.87 8.17
CA TRP A 55 4.66 -11.28 6.85
C TRP A 55 4.41 -9.76 6.82
N PHE A 56 3.80 -9.16 7.84
CA PHE A 56 3.59 -7.71 7.92
C PHE A 56 4.73 -7.06 8.71
N ALA A 57 5.52 -6.20 8.06
CA ALA A 57 6.71 -5.61 8.65
C ALA A 57 6.44 -4.24 9.29
N ALA A 58 5.78 -3.36 8.55
CA ALA A 58 5.55 -1.98 8.98
C ALA A 58 4.36 -1.33 8.27
N GLY A 59 3.70 -0.40 8.96
CA GLY A 59 2.72 0.52 8.40
C GLY A 59 3.13 1.96 8.68
N PHE A 60 3.39 2.73 7.63
CA PHE A 60 3.72 4.15 7.69
C PHE A 60 2.46 4.98 7.51
N VAL A 61 2.01 5.67 8.54
CA VAL A 61 0.90 6.64 8.43
C VAL A 61 1.51 8.02 8.17
N THR A 62 1.56 8.41 6.89
CA THR A 62 2.17 9.65 6.41
C THR A 62 1.09 10.62 5.95
N TYR A 63 0.32 11.16 6.93
CA TYR A 63 -0.84 11.98 6.64
C TYR A 63 -0.46 13.37 6.14
N ALA A 64 0.47 14.02 6.80
CA ALA A 64 1.04 15.30 6.40
C ALA A 64 2.08 15.14 5.27
N ASN A 65 2.39 16.21 4.54
CA ASN A 65 3.37 16.16 3.45
C ASN A 65 4.80 15.98 3.98
N ASP A 66 5.15 16.67 5.05
CA ASP A 66 6.44 16.53 5.74
C ASP A 66 6.67 15.11 6.29
N ALA A 67 5.60 14.42 6.72
CA ALA A 67 5.70 13.01 7.10
C ALA A 67 6.00 12.10 5.89
N LYS A 68 5.51 12.41 4.69
CA LYS A 68 5.89 11.68 3.47
C LYS A 68 7.38 11.84 3.16
N THR A 69 7.89 13.04 3.31
CA THR A 69 9.31 13.34 3.12
C THR A 69 10.15 12.69 4.21
N GLY A 70 9.82 12.94 5.47
CA GLY A 70 10.64 12.50 6.61
C GLY A 70 10.65 10.98 6.83
N LEU A 71 9.53 10.29 6.61
CA LEU A 71 9.40 8.86 6.89
C LEU A 71 9.60 7.96 5.66
N LEU A 72 9.36 8.48 4.47
CA LEU A 72 9.41 7.67 3.23
C LEU A 72 10.43 8.21 2.21
N GLY A 73 11.06 9.35 2.48
CA GLY A 73 12.00 9.97 1.56
C GLY A 73 11.35 10.52 0.28
N VAL A 74 10.05 10.80 0.28
CA VAL A 74 9.38 11.44 -0.86
C VAL A 74 9.93 12.86 -1.03
N PRO A 75 10.49 13.23 -2.21
CA PRO A 75 11.06 14.55 -2.38
C PRO A 75 10.01 15.67 -2.26
N ASP A 76 10.29 16.71 -1.50
CA ASP A 76 9.40 17.89 -1.36
C ASP A 76 9.09 18.52 -2.73
N ALA A 77 10.09 18.59 -3.61
CA ALA A 77 9.92 19.09 -4.96
C ALA A 77 8.91 18.26 -5.80
N LEU A 78 8.83 16.94 -5.56
CA LEU A 78 7.85 16.08 -6.22
C LEU A 78 6.44 16.40 -5.73
N ILE A 79 6.27 16.58 -4.43
CA ILE A 79 4.98 16.96 -3.81
C ILE A 79 4.56 18.35 -4.28
N ALA A 80 5.48 19.32 -4.32
CA ALA A 80 5.20 20.68 -4.78
C ALA A 80 4.76 20.71 -6.27
N LYS A 81 5.39 19.89 -7.11
CA LYS A 81 5.11 19.86 -8.54
C LYS A 81 3.82 19.15 -8.89
N HIS A 82 3.53 17.99 -8.29
CA HIS A 82 2.42 17.10 -8.68
C HIS A 82 1.25 17.11 -7.69
N GLY A 83 1.48 17.65 -6.48
CA GLY A 83 0.57 17.55 -5.35
C GLY A 83 0.61 16.17 -4.69
N ALA A 84 0.24 16.10 -3.42
CA ALA A 84 0.28 14.85 -2.65
C ALA A 84 -0.60 13.74 -3.23
N VAL A 85 -1.68 14.08 -3.93
CA VAL A 85 -2.60 13.14 -4.59
C VAL A 85 -2.22 13.05 -6.07
N SER A 86 -1.26 12.19 -6.38
CA SER A 86 -0.75 11.98 -7.75
C SER A 86 -0.10 10.60 -7.87
N SER A 87 0.05 10.12 -9.10
CA SER A 87 0.75 8.87 -9.42
C SER A 87 2.20 8.91 -8.97
N GLU A 88 2.87 10.05 -9.18
CA GLU A 88 4.28 10.24 -8.86
C GLU A 88 4.53 10.15 -7.35
N VAL A 89 3.66 10.77 -6.56
CA VAL A 89 3.77 10.70 -5.10
C VAL A 89 3.38 9.32 -4.57
N ALA A 90 2.36 8.68 -5.14
CA ALA A 90 2.00 7.31 -4.78
C ALA A 90 3.16 6.33 -5.07
N ASP A 91 3.81 6.42 -6.23
CA ASP A 91 4.99 5.61 -6.58
C ASP A 91 6.14 5.85 -5.58
N ALA A 92 6.47 7.11 -5.33
CA ALA A 92 7.53 7.46 -4.39
C ALA A 92 7.26 6.97 -2.97
N MET A 93 6.01 7.06 -2.49
CA MET A 93 5.60 6.52 -1.19
C MET A 93 5.76 4.99 -1.13
N ALA A 94 5.36 4.27 -2.18
CA ALA A 94 5.48 2.81 -2.21
C ALA A 94 6.95 2.36 -2.22
N ARG A 95 7.78 2.99 -3.05
CA ARG A 95 9.23 2.73 -3.08
C ARG A 95 9.91 3.08 -1.76
N GLY A 96 9.53 4.20 -1.16
CA GLY A 96 10.03 4.61 0.15
C GLY A 96 9.67 3.59 1.25
N ALA A 97 8.43 3.12 1.29
CA ALA A 97 8.00 2.10 2.25
C ALA A 97 8.75 0.78 2.06
N LEU A 98 8.93 0.34 0.79
CA LEU A 98 9.69 -0.87 0.46
C LEU A 98 11.13 -0.79 0.96
N ALA A 99 11.79 0.35 0.73
CA ALA A 99 13.19 0.57 1.11
C ALA A 99 13.37 0.68 2.63
N HIS A 100 12.56 1.53 3.31
CA HIS A 100 12.71 1.79 4.74
C HIS A 100 12.32 0.58 5.61
N ALA A 101 11.34 -0.21 5.18
CA ALA A 101 10.96 -1.44 5.89
C ALA A 101 11.82 -2.65 5.49
N ASN A 102 12.66 -2.54 4.46
CA ASN A 102 13.45 -3.63 3.89
C ASN A 102 12.60 -4.88 3.63
N VAL A 103 11.58 -4.71 2.79
CA VAL A 103 10.59 -5.74 2.44
C VAL A 103 10.56 -6.01 0.95
N GLN A 104 9.85 -7.06 0.54
CA GLN A 104 9.75 -7.48 -0.86
C GLN A 104 8.52 -6.91 -1.56
N LEU A 105 7.53 -6.44 -0.82
CA LEU A 105 6.29 -5.84 -1.33
C LEU A 105 5.90 -4.64 -0.50
N ALA A 106 5.51 -3.54 -1.14
CA ALA A 106 4.93 -2.39 -0.46
C ALA A 106 3.74 -1.83 -1.25
N LEU A 107 2.75 -1.31 -0.54
CA LEU A 107 1.62 -0.60 -1.14
C LEU A 107 1.44 0.75 -0.47
N SER A 108 1.27 1.78 -1.28
CA SER A 108 0.95 3.13 -0.82
C SER A 108 -0.46 3.56 -1.21
N ILE A 109 -1.03 4.47 -0.40
CA ILE A 109 -2.35 5.07 -0.60
C ILE A 109 -2.25 6.57 -0.38
N THR A 110 -2.63 7.36 -1.38
CA THR A 110 -2.84 8.80 -1.24
C THR A 110 -4.11 9.22 -1.98
N GLY A 111 -4.91 10.15 -1.43
CA GLY A 111 -6.19 10.46 -2.06
C GLY A 111 -7.00 11.52 -1.33
N VAL A 112 -8.14 11.85 -1.93
CA VAL A 112 -9.14 12.77 -1.40
C VAL A 112 -10.37 11.98 -0.93
N ALA A 113 -10.43 11.68 0.37
CA ALA A 113 -11.55 10.93 0.94
C ALA A 113 -12.77 11.80 1.29
N GLY A 114 -12.68 13.11 1.15
CA GLY A 114 -13.77 14.04 1.42
C GLY A 114 -14.04 14.30 2.92
N PRO A 115 -15.12 15.08 3.25
CA PRO A 115 -16.01 15.75 2.29
C PRO A 115 -15.36 16.94 1.57
N GLY A 116 -14.29 17.53 2.11
CA GLY A 116 -13.53 18.62 1.53
C GLY A 116 -12.24 18.16 0.82
N GLY A 117 -11.46 19.14 0.32
CA GLY A 117 -10.13 18.89 -0.26
C GLY A 117 -10.13 18.45 -1.73
N GLY A 118 -11.30 18.30 -2.36
CA GLY A 118 -11.42 18.01 -3.78
C GLY A 118 -11.25 19.25 -4.67
N SER A 119 -10.89 19.03 -5.93
CA SER A 119 -10.85 20.00 -7.01
C SER A 119 -11.50 19.40 -8.26
N VAL A 120 -11.69 20.21 -9.31
CA VAL A 120 -12.20 19.71 -10.60
C VAL A 120 -11.30 18.60 -11.17
N ALA A 121 -9.98 18.76 -11.07
CA ALA A 121 -9.01 17.77 -11.58
C ALA A 121 -8.87 16.54 -10.66
N LYS A 122 -9.13 16.70 -9.36
CA LYS A 122 -9.01 15.67 -8.34
C LYS A 122 -10.24 15.73 -7.41
N PRO A 123 -11.43 15.31 -7.88
CA PRO A 123 -12.64 15.35 -7.06
C PRO A 123 -12.54 14.42 -5.85
N VAL A 124 -13.46 14.59 -4.89
CA VAL A 124 -13.62 13.63 -3.79
C VAL A 124 -13.77 12.22 -4.36
N GLY A 125 -13.15 11.24 -3.75
CA GLY A 125 -13.07 9.86 -4.23
C GLY A 125 -11.87 9.57 -5.14
N THR A 126 -11.11 10.59 -5.56
CA THR A 126 -9.84 10.36 -6.26
C THR A 126 -8.83 9.76 -5.29
N VAL A 127 -8.42 8.52 -5.54
CA VAL A 127 -7.39 7.81 -4.77
C VAL A 127 -6.35 7.24 -5.72
N TRP A 128 -5.08 7.37 -5.36
CA TRP A 128 -3.97 6.71 -6.02
C TRP A 128 -3.42 5.60 -5.14
N LEU A 129 -3.29 4.42 -5.72
CA LEU A 129 -2.52 3.33 -5.16
C LEU A 129 -1.15 3.30 -5.84
N GLY A 130 -0.10 3.12 -5.07
CA GLY A 130 1.23 2.79 -5.56
C GLY A 130 1.61 1.39 -5.07
N LEU A 131 2.16 0.57 -5.94
CA LEU A 131 2.67 -0.76 -5.61
C LEU A 131 4.13 -0.84 -6.01
N ALA A 132 4.99 -1.29 -5.10
CA ALA A 132 6.40 -1.50 -5.36
C ALA A 132 6.81 -2.90 -4.88
N TRP A 133 7.66 -3.58 -5.65
CA TRP A 133 8.10 -4.94 -5.32
C TRP A 133 9.52 -5.20 -5.78
N VAL A 134 10.15 -6.19 -5.17
CA VAL A 134 11.44 -6.72 -5.60
C VAL A 134 11.19 -7.91 -6.52
N HIS A 135 11.78 -7.91 -7.72
CA HIS A 135 11.75 -9.07 -8.59
C HIS A 135 12.55 -10.23 -7.96
N ALA A 136 12.00 -11.44 -8.01
CA ALA A 136 12.78 -12.62 -7.69
C ALA A 136 14.04 -12.66 -8.59
N ARG A 137 15.19 -12.98 -8.02
CA ARG A 137 16.39 -13.25 -8.84
C ARG A 137 16.08 -14.46 -9.70
N GLU A 138 16.09 -14.30 -11.01
CA GLU A 138 16.23 -15.42 -11.91
C GLU A 138 17.64 -16.00 -11.66
N THR A 139 17.71 -17.13 -10.98
CA THR A 139 18.95 -17.90 -10.91
C THR A 139 19.16 -18.52 -12.27
N GLN A 140 19.90 -17.83 -13.15
CA GLN A 140 20.49 -18.49 -14.31
C GLN A 140 21.60 -19.41 -13.77
N GLU A 141 21.38 -20.71 -13.87
CA GLU A 141 22.44 -21.71 -13.58
C GLU A 141 23.67 -21.38 -14.42
N GLY A 142 24.79 -21.09 -13.75
CA GLY A 142 26.11 -20.98 -14.38
C GLY A 142 26.73 -19.57 -14.42
N LEU A 143 26.11 -18.51 -13.90
CA LEU A 143 26.77 -17.22 -13.76
C LEU A 143 27.22 -16.98 -12.31
N PRO A 144 28.46 -16.46 -12.07
CA PRO A 144 28.90 -16.09 -10.74
C PRO A 144 27.98 -15.01 -10.19
N ALA A 145 27.73 -15.03 -8.89
CA ALA A 145 26.93 -14.05 -8.16
C ALA A 145 27.57 -12.65 -8.26
N GLY A 146 27.47 -12.03 -9.41
CA GLY A 146 27.81 -10.64 -9.65
C GLY A 146 26.73 -9.76 -9.03
N GLY A 147 27.13 -8.86 -8.15
CA GLY A 147 26.31 -8.09 -7.26
C GLY A 147 25.42 -7.01 -7.89
N ASP A 148 24.57 -7.31 -8.82
CA ASP A 148 23.51 -6.40 -9.23
C ASP A 148 22.44 -6.30 -8.13
N ALA A 149 22.12 -5.08 -7.73
CA ALA A 149 21.04 -4.81 -6.80
C ALA A 149 19.74 -5.45 -7.31
N PRO A 150 18.87 -5.99 -6.44
CA PRO A 150 17.63 -6.62 -6.87
C PRO A 150 16.80 -5.62 -7.69
N ARG A 151 16.35 -6.05 -8.88
CA ARG A 151 15.51 -5.21 -9.74
C ARG A 151 14.19 -4.92 -9.03
N MET A 152 13.86 -3.63 -8.93
CA MET A 152 12.63 -3.17 -8.31
C MET A 152 11.62 -2.83 -9.41
N GLY A 153 10.42 -3.41 -9.32
CA GLY A 153 9.27 -3.01 -10.11
C GLY A 153 8.37 -2.07 -9.34
N SER A 154 7.61 -1.24 -10.04
CA SER A 154 6.50 -0.49 -9.44
C SER A 154 5.43 -0.19 -10.47
N ARG A 155 4.22 0.07 -9.98
CA ARG A 155 3.08 0.56 -10.77
C ARG A 155 2.18 1.43 -9.91
N THR A 156 1.38 2.27 -10.56
CA THR A 156 0.35 3.07 -9.90
C THR A 156 -1.00 2.83 -10.54
N GLU A 157 -2.06 2.99 -9.76
CA GLU A 157 -3.45 2.88 -10.22
C GLU A 157 -4.24 4.05 -9.66
N ARG A 158 -5.03 4.72 -10.52
CA ARG A 158 -5.98 5.74 -10.11
C ARG A 158 -7.36 5.11 -9.93
N LEU A 159 -7.94 5.34 -8.77
CA LEU A 159 -9.32 4.99 -8.46
C LEU A 159 -10.18 6.26 -8.43
N GLN A 160 -11.44 6.13 -8.84
CA GLN A 160 -12.48 7.11 -8.60
C GLN A 160 -13.61 6.41 -7.86
N LEU A 161 -13.75 6.71 -6.58
CA LEU A 161 -14.65 6.03 -5.65
C LEU A 161 -15.79 6.94 -5.26
N ASP A 162 -16.97 6.36 -5.08
CA ASP A 162 -18.18 7.07 -4.68
C ASP A 162 -18.53 6.83 -3.22
N GLY A 163 -19.28 7.76 -2.63
CA GLY A 163 -19.79 7.67 -1.28
C GLY A 163 -19.19 8.72 -0.34
N ASP A 164 -19.46 8.55 0.94
CA ASP A 164 -18.91 9.39 1.99
C ASP A 164 -17.45 9.00 2.33
N ARG A 165 -16.85 9.77 3.21
CA ARG A 165 -15.46 9.56 3.66
C ARG A 165 -15.21 8.14 4.19
N ALA A 166 -16.16 7.57 4.93
CA ALA A 166 -16.01 6.23 5.50
C ALA A 166 -16.07 5.17 4.39
N ALA A 167 -17.02 5.30 3.47
CA ALA A 167 -17.19 4.41 2.33
C ALA A 167 -15.96 4.45 1.39
N ILE A 168 -15.45 5.64 1.04
CA ILE A 168 -14.26 5.78 0.19
C ILE A 168 -13.03 5.10 0.83
N ARG A 169 -12.80 5.31 2.12
CA ARG A 169 -11.68 4.68 2.84
C ARG A 169 -11.82 3.16 2.90
N ALA A 170 -13.03 2.65 3.19
CA ALA A 170 -13.29 1.20 3.24
C ALA A 170 -13.11 0.52 1.86
N GLN A 171 -13.66 1.11 0.80
CA GLN A 171 -13.48 0.65 -0.57
C GLN A 171 -11.99 0.65 -0.96
N THR A 172 -11.26 1.70 -0.61
CA THR A 172 -9.82 1.78 -0.86
C THR A 172 -9.06 0.61 -0.23
N VAL A 173 -9.35 0.29 1.03
CA VAL A 173 -8.70 -0.85 1.73
C VAL A 173 -9.04 -2.18 1.06
N ALA A 174 -10.30 -2.39 0.67
CA ALA A 174 -10.72 -3.62 -0.01
C ALA A 174 -9.98 -3.82 -1.35
N ILE A 175 -9.90 -2.75 -2.17
CA ILE A 175 -9.19 -2.79 -3.47
C ILE A 175 -7.68 -2.95 -3.25
N ALA A 176 -7.10 -2.26 -2.27
CA ALA A 176 -5.68 -2.40 -1.95
C ALA A 176 -5.31 -3.84 -1.59
N LEU A 177 -6.14 -4.54 -0.80
CA LEU A 177 -5.95 -5.96 -0.48
C LEU A 177 -6.01 -6.85 -1.74
N GLU A 178 -6.94 -6.60 -2.64
CA GLU A 178 -7.03 -7.33 -3.92
C GLU A 178 -5.76 -7.17 -4.76
N ARG A 179 -5.23 -5.94 -4.86
CA ARG A 179 -3.99 -5.67 -5.61
C ARG A 179 -2.76 -6.31 -4.97
N LEU A 180 -2.70 -6.32 -3.63
CA LEU A 180 -1.64 -7.01 -2.88
C LEU A 180 -1.68 -8.52 -3.10
N ILE A 181 -2.86 -9.14 -3.05
CA ILE A 181 -3.04 -10.58 -3.28
C ILE A 181 -2.61 -10.94 -4.70
N ALA A 182 -3.09 -10.21 -5.71
CA ALA A 182 -2.73 -10.45 -7.11
C ALA A 182 -1.22 -10.37 -7.33
N GLN A 183 -0.55 -9.37 -6.74
CA GLN A 183 0.91 -9.24 -6.83
C GLN A 183 1.64 -10.35 -6.10
N ALA A 184 1.20 -10.72 -4.90
CA ALA A 184 1.79 -11.80 -4.12
C ALA A 184 1.65 -13.18 -4.80
N GLN A 185 0.57 -13.39 -5.56
CA GLN A 185 0.31 -14.62 -6.31
C GLN A 185 1.01 -14.64 -7.69
N GLY A 186 1.69 -13.57 -8.08
CA GLY A 186 2.30 -13.46 -9.41
C GLY A 186 1.30 -13.23 -10.55
N GLN A 187 0.06 -12.92 -10.21
CA GLN A 187 -1.01 -12.57 -11.16
C GLN A 187 -0.92 -11.08 -11.50
N ALA A 188 0.24 -10.61 -11.98
CA ALA A 188 0.36 -9.24 -12.44
C ALA A 188 -0.59 -9.06 -13.63
N SER A 189 -1.65 -8.28 -13.45
CA SER A 189 -2.48 -7.84 -14.57
C SER A 189 -1.58 -7.16 -15.59
N ALA A 190 -1.63 -7.68 -16.81
CA ALA A 190 -0.98 -7.09 -17.97
C ALA A 190 -1.53 -5.66 -18.22
#